data_3579c959ab9cb8627114d56806bf1311
#
_entry.id   3579c959ab9cb8627114d56806bf1311
#
_cell.length_a   1.000
_cell.length_b   1.000
_cell.length_c   1.000
_cell.angle_alpha   90.00
_cell.angle_beta   90.00
_cell.angle_gamma   90.00
#
_symmetry.space_group_name_H-M   'P 1'
#
loop_
_entity.id
_entity.type
_entity.pdbx_description
1 polymer ?
#
loop_
_entity_poly.entity_id
_entity_poly.type
_entity_poly.pdbx_seq_one_letter_code
_entity_poly.pdbx_strand_id
1 'polypeptide(L)'
;AAEVTRKAAITAVTAAAAQHHLATALHAVWPARAADEPPLRPLRLFERPEQINVIALAPDGPPARFVWRRATHAVVRAEGPERIAMEWWRSDVAGLSRDYFRVEDETGLRFWLYRDGLYERETYPQTGEPVQPGWFMHGLFA
;
A
#
# COMPACT_ATOMS: atom_id res chain seq x y z
N ALA A 1 19.88 -26.05 25.39
CA ALA A 1 18.42 -26.08 25.14
C ALA A 1 17.72 -24.83 25.70
N ALA A 2 17.99 -24.40 26.94
CA ALA A 2 17.34 -23.24 27.58
C ALA A 2 17.61 -21.90 26.89
N GLU A 3 18.79 -21.73 26.32
CA GLU A 3 19.20 -20.49 25.65
C GLU A 3 18.53 -20.31 24.29
N VAL A 4 18.33 -21.40 23.55
CA VAL A 4 17.60 -21.39 22.27
C VAL A 4 16.12 -21.06 22.50
N THR A 5 15.53 -21.59 23.56
CA THR A 5 14.13 -21.33 23.93
C THR A 5 13.94 -19.87 24.37
N ARG A 6 14.91 -19.29 25.10
CA ARG A 6 14.89 -17.89 25.52
C ARG A 6 15.01 -16.92 24.32
N LYS A 7 15.86 -17.24 23.35
CA LYS A 7 16.04 -16.42 22.14
C LYS A 7 14.81 -16.46 21.25
N ALA A 8 14.17 -17.60 21.10
CA ALA A 8 12.92 -17.76 20.38
C ALA A 8 11.75 -17.01 21.06
N ALA A 9 11.67 -17.05 22.38
CA ALA A 9 10.66 -16.32 23.14
C ALA A 9 10.82 -14.79 23.02
N ILE A 10 12.04 -14.28 23.09
CA ILE A 10 12.32 -12.85 22.92
C ILE A 10 11.98 -12.38 21.49
N THR A 11 12.30 -13.20 20.48
CA THR A 11 11.97 -12.86 19.10
C THR A 11 10.46 -12.86 18.86
N ALA A 12 9.73 -13.80 19.44
CA ALA A 12 8.27 -13.86 19.35
C ALA A 12 7.59 -12.69 20.05
N VAL A 13 8.07 -12.29 21.23
CA VAL A 13 7.55 -11.12 21.96
C VAL A 13 7.83 -9.83 21.21
N THR A 14 9.02 -9.67 20.60
CA THR A 14 9.36 -8.50 19.80
C THR A 14 8.51 -8.42 18.52
N ALA A 15 8.25 -9.57 17.87
CA ALA A 15 7.38 -9.64 16.71
C ALA A 15 5.92 -9.31 17.06
N ALA A 16 5.42 -9.84 18.17
CA ALA A 16 4.07 -9.57 18.65
C ALA A 16 3.89 -8.09 19.06
N ALA A 17 4.88 -7.49 19.71
CA ALA A 17 4.86 -6.07 20.06
C ALA A 17 4.90 -5.18 18.80
N ALA A 18 5.71 -5.53 17.80
CA ALA A 18 5.75 -4.82 16.52
C ALA A 18 4.42 -4.93 15.77
N GLN A 19 3.79 -6.10 15.77
CA GLN A 19 2.47 -6.31 15.16
C GLN A 19 1.37 -5.52 15.90
N HIS A 20 1.43 -5.46 17.23
CA HIS A 20 0.47 -4.69 18.01
C HIS A 20 0.61 -3.18 17.79
N HIS A 21 1.83 -2.67 17.68
CA HIS A 21 2.09 -1.27 17.32
C HIS A 21 1.62 -0.93 15.90
N LEU A 22 1.84 -1.81 14.94
CA LEU A 22 1.37 -1.64 13.56
C LEU A 22 -0.16 -1.69 13.48
N ALA A 23 -0.81 -2.59 14.21
CA ALA A 23 -2.27 -2.67 14.27
C ALA A 23 -2.90 -1.44 14.94
N THR A 24 -2.27 -0.90 15.98
CA THR A 24 -2.76 0.30 16.68
C THR A 24 -2.55 1.57 15.84
N ALA A 25 -1.47 1.65 15.08
CA ALA A 25 -1.20 2.79 14.19
C ALA A 25 -2.20 2.89 13.03
N LEU A 26 -2.71 1.77 12.52
CA LEU A 26 -3.69 1.74 11.43
C LEU A 26 -5.12 2.10 11.87
N HIS A 27 -5.38 2.34 13.15
CA HIS A 27 -6.69 2.75 13.65
C HIS A 27 -6.94 4.26 13.63
N ALA A 28 -5.97 5.07 13.24
CA ALA A 28 -6.22 6.49 12.99
C ALA A 28 -6.96 6.64 11.66
N VAL A 29 -8.29 6.66 11.73
CA VAL A 29 -9.15 6.89 10.56
C VAL A 29 -9.22 8.39 10.30
N TRP A 30 -9.06 8.80 9.03
CA TRP A 30 -9.44 10.16 8.64
C TRP A 30 -10.94 10.38 8.83
N PRO A 31 -11.36 11.62 9.13
CA PRO A 31 -12.78 11.95 9.13
C PRO A 31 -13.44 11.46 7.83
N ALA A 32 -14.60 10.82 7.97
CA ALA A 32 -15.34 10.39 6.80
C ALA A 32 -15.68 11.63 5.95
N ARG A 33 -15.41 11.52 4.65
CA ARG A 33 -15.79 12.54 3.68
C ARG A 33 -17.28 12.43 3.37
N ALA A 34 -17.90 13.57 3.05
CA ALA A 34 -19.27 13.56 2.56
C ALA A 34 -19.35 12.78 1.23
N ALA A 35 -20.48 12.12 0.98
CA ALA A 35 -20.65 11.26 -0.20
C ALA A 35 -20.57 12.03 -1.53
N ASP A 36 -20.82 13.33 -1.50
CA ASP A 36 -20.76 14.26 -2.62
C ASP A 36 -19.42 15.00 -2.76
N GLU A 37 -18.51 14.80 -1.80
CA GLU A 37 -17.19 15.42 -1.86
C GLU A 37 -16.30 14.68 -2.87
N PRO A 38 -15.68 15.41 -3.85
CA PRO A 38 -14.85 14.78 -4.87
C PRO A 38 -13.64 14.09 -4.23
N PRO A 39 -13.14 12.99 -4.81
CA PRO A 39 -11.95 12.30 -4.32
C PRO A 39 -10.76 13.24 -4.23
N LEU A 40 -10.05 13.21 -3.11
CA LEU A 40 -8.80 13.96 -2.96
C LEU A 40 -7.75 13.42 -3.95
N ARG A 41 -7.09 14.34 -4.63
CA ARG A 41 -5.99 14.05 -5.55
C ARG A 41 -4.71 14.68 -5.05
N PRO A 42 -3.54 14.08 -5.32
CA PRO A 42 -2.27 14.66 -4.90
C PRO A 42 -2.01 15.99 -5.61
N LEU A 43 -1.35 16.92 -4.92
CA LEU A 43 -0.92 18.18 -5.51
C LEU A 43 0.21 17.98 -6.53
N ARG A 44 1.04 16.98 -6.32
CA ARG A 44 2.10 16.59 -7.24
C ARG A 44 1.90 15.16 -7.69
N LEU A 45 1.58 14.99 -8.95
CA LEU A 45 1.51 13.68 -9.61
C LEU A 45 2.80 13.43 -10.37
N PHE A 46 3.34 12.21 -10.24
CA PHE A 46 4.51 11.82 -11.01
C PHE A 46 4.09 11.38 -12.41
N GLU A 47 4.74 11.92 -13.42
CA GLU A 47 4.52 11.53 -14.82
C GLU A 47 4.81 10.02 -15.01
N ARG A 48 5.85 9.54 -14.33
CA ARG A 48 6.21 8.11 -14.27
C ARG A 48 6.16 7.66 -12.81
N PRO A 49 5.21 6.80 -12.45
CA PRO A 49 5.17 6.21 -11.12
C PRO A 49 6.46 5.45 -10.81
N GLU A 50 6.92 5.57 -9.57
CA GLU A 50 8.15 4.92 -9.11
C GLU A 50 7.79 3.62 -8.38
N GLN A 51 8.38 2.50 -8.77
CA GLN A 51 8.18 1.23 -8.06
C GLN A 51 8.74 1.31 -6.65
N ILE A 52 8.00 0.77 -5.68
CA ILE A 52 8.35 0.76 -4.27
C ILE A 52 8.19 -0.62 -3.66
N ASN A 53 8.91 -0.86 -2.55
CA ASN A 53 8.73 -2.05 -1.75
C ASN A 53 7.76 -1.75 -0.60
N VAL A 54 6.72 -2.55 -0.47
CA VAL A 54 5.66 -2.37 0.53
C VAL A 54 5.52 -3.60 1.38
N ILE A 55 5.29 -3.40 2.67
CA ILE A 55 4.81 -4.40 3.61
C ILE A 55 3.38 -4.06 3.94
N ALA A 56 2.45 -4.93 3.58
CA ALA A 56 1.04 -4.85 3.93
C ALA A 56 0.70 -5.91 4.99
N LEU A 57 -0.27 -5.61 5.87
CA LEU A 57 -0.70 -6.54 6.93
C LEU A 57 -1.51 -7.71 6.38
N ALA A 58 -2.14 -7.52 5.24
CA ALA A 58 -2.88 -8.55 4.51
C ALA A 58 -2.62 -8.36 3.01
N PRO A 59 -2.77 -9.42 2.18
CA PRO A 59 -2.52 -9.33 0.73
C PRO A 59 -3.30 -8.20 0.04
N ASP A 60 -4.56 -8.00 0.43
CA ASP A 60 -5.44 -6.94 -0.12
C ASP A 60 -5.52 -5.69 0.77
N GLY A 61 -4.76 -5.66 1.85
CA GLY A 61 -4.79 -4.58 2.83
C GLY A 61 -3.99 -3.34 2.41
N PRO A 62 -4.17 -2.25 3.16
CA PRO A 62 -3.38 -1.05 2.98
C PRO A 62 -1.91 -1.31 3.36
N PRO A 63 -0.98 -0.50 2.83
CA PRO A 63 0.41 -0.57 3.21
C PRO A 63 0.60 -0.18 4.67
N ALA A 64 1.38 -0.97 5.41
CA ALA A 64 1.79 -0.66 6.78
C ALA A 64 3.16 0.03 6.81
N ARG A 65 4.00 -0.27 5.85
CA ARG A 65 5.33 0.32 5.68
C ARG A 65 5.75 0.24 4.23
N PHE A 66 6.49 1.24 3.76
CA PHE A 66 7.08 1.19 2.43
C PHE A 66 8.47 1.84 2.41
N VAL A 67 9.25 1.50 1.39
CA VAL A 67 10.56 2.11 1.12
C VAL A 67 10.46 2.89 -0.18
N TRP A 68 10.77 4.17 -0.11
CA TRP A 68 10.84 5.07 -1.25
C TRP A 68 12.08 5.95 -1.18
N ARG A 69 12.84 6.01 -2.28
CA ARG A 69 14.09 6.78 -2.39
C ARG A 69 15.05 6.55 -1.21
N ARG A 70 15.22 5.29 -0.80
CA ARG A 70 16.07 4.84 0.31
C ARG A 70 15.57 5.22 1.71
N ALA A 71 14.45 5.89 1.82
CA ALA A 71 13.82 6.18 3.09
C ALA A 71 12.71 5.17 3.39
N THR A 72 12.63 4.74 4.65
CA THR A 72 11.55 3.88 5.13
C THR A 72 10.48 4.75 5.76
N HIS A 73 9.24 4.54 5.34
CA HIS A 73 8.06 5.25 5.82
C HIS A 73 7.15 4.29 6.55
N ALA A 74 6.92 4.50 7.83
CA ALA A 74 5.92 3.78 8.60
C ALA A 74 4.56 4.48 8.43
N VAL A 75 3.56 3.75 7.99
CA VAL A 75 2.22 4.30 7.72
C VAL A 75 1.44 4.36 9.02
N VAL A 76 0.97 5.55 9.38
CA VAL A 76 0.13 5.78 10.57
C VAL A 76 -1.35 5.92 10.20
N ARG A 77 -1.66 6.29 8.96
CA ARG A 77 -3.03 6.37 8.43
C ARG A 77 -3.06 5.90 6.99
N ALA A 78 -4.12 5.20 6.64
CA ALA A 78 -4.37 4.80 5.26
C ALA A 78 -5.86 4.93 4.93
N GLU A 79 -6.17 5.41 3.73
CA GLU A 79 -7.50 5.49 3.16
C GLU A 79 -7.48 4.81 1.80
N GLY A 80 -8.49 4.03 1.50
CA GLY A 80 -8.64 3.25 0.27
C GLY A 80 -9.05 1.82 0.55
N PRO A 81 -9.03 0.96 -0.46
CA PRO A 81 -8.59 1.28 -1.82
C PRO A 81 -9.63 2.04 -2.64
N GLU A 82 -9.18 3.00 -3.43
CA GLU A 82 -9.94 3.50 -4.56
C GLU A 82 -9.54 2.70 -5.80
N ARG A 83 -10.46 1.88 -6.31
CA ARG A 83 -10.17 1.04 -7.47
C ARG A 83 -10.40 1.80 -8.76
N ILE A 84 -9.37 1.92 -9.57
CA ILE A 84 -9.41 2.53 -10.89
C ILE A 84 -9.12 1.44 -11.91
N ALA A 85 -10.15 1.08 -12.69
CA ALA A 85 -9.97 0.20 -13.84
C ALA A 85 -9.30 0.97 -14.98
N MET A 86 -8.26 0.41 -15.56
CA MET A 86 -7.64 1.02 -16.74
C MET A 86 -8.56 0.88 -17.95
N GLU A 87 -8.61 1.95 -18.76
CA GLU A 87 -9.41 1.98 -19.99
C GLU A 87 -8.73 1.11 -21.06
N TRP A 88 -8.98 -0.20 -21.00
CA TRP A 88 -8.38 -1.21 -21.91
C TRP A 88 -8.66 -0.94 -23.38
N TRP A 89 -9.74 -0.21 -23.69
CA TRP A 89 -10.09 0.16 -25.07
C TRP A 89 -9.31 1.35 -25.63
N ARG A 90 -8.54 2.06 -24.82
CA ARG A 90 -7.72 3.21 -25.22
C ARG A 90 -6.25 2.92 -25.38
N SER A 91 -5.80 1.78 -24.91
CA SER A 91 -4.40 1.38 -25.02
C SER A 91 -4.30 -0.03 -25.59
N ASP A 92 -3.35 -0.25 -26.48
CA ASP A 92 -3.04 -1.58 -27.03
C ASP A 92 -2.49 -2.54 -25.95
N VAL A 93 -2.28 -2.04 -24.74
CA VAL A 93 -1.85 -2.81 -23.59
C VAL A 93 -3.04 -2.90 -22.63
N ALA A 94 -3.56 -4.11 -22.43
CA ALA A 94 -4.55 -4.38 -21.40
C ALA A 94 -3.94 -4.01 -20.02
N GLY A 95 -4.41 -2.92 -19.46
CA GLY A 95 -3.98 -2.46 -18.16
C GLY A 95 -4.60 -3.27 -17.04
N LEU A 96 -3.82 -3.54 -16.00
CA LEU A 96 -4.32 -4.14 -14.78
C LEU A 96 -5.17 -3.14 -13.99
N SER A 97 -6.07 -3.62 -13.15
CA SER A 97 -6.78 -2.77 -12.20
C SER A 97 -5.81 -2.18 -11.18
N ARG A 98 -6.01 -0.94 -10.81
CA ARG A 98 -5.19 -0.25 -9.81
C ARG A 98 -5.98 0.07 -8.57
N ASP A 99 -5.48 -0.37 -7.43
CA ASP A 99 -6.01 -0.02 -6.12
C ASP A 99 -5.16 1.09 -5.51
N TYR A 100 -5.71 2.30 -5.47
CA TYR A 100 -5.04 3.47 -4.92
C TYR A 100 -5.30 3.63 -3.43
N PHE A 101 -4.25 4.03 -2.72
CA PHE A 101 -4.28 4.34 -1.30
C PHE A 101 -3.68 5.71 -1.04
N ARG A 102 -4.37 6.51 -0.24
CA ARG A 102 -3.80 7.68 0.39
C ARG A 102 -3.25 7.28 1.74
N VAL A 103 -1.96 7.50 1.97
CA VAL A 103 -1.30 7.14 3.22
C VAL A 103 -0.60 8.33 3.83
N GLU A 104 -0.53 8.36 5.15
CA GLU A 104 0.24 9.34 5.92
C GLU A 104 1.27 8.58 6.75
N ASP A 105 2.51 9.05 6.73
CA ASP A 105 3.57 8.48 7.54
C ASP A 105 3.66 9.15 8.92
N GLU A 106 4.53 8.62 9.78
CA GLU A 106 4.74 9.14 11.14
C GLU A 106 5.30 10.58 11.19
N THR A 107 5.83 11.09 10.07
CA THR A 107 6.31 12.48 9.94
C THR A 107 5.21 13.44 9.47
N GLY A 108 4.02 12.93 9.14
CA GLY A 108 2.90 13.69 8.62
C GLY A 108 2.93 13.91 7.09
N LEU A 109 3.90 13.32 6.40
CA LEU A 109 3.93 13.36 4.94
C LEU A 109 2.86 12.43 4.38
N ARG A 110 2.20 12.88 3.30
CA ARG A 110 1.10 12.16 2.67
C ARG A 110 1.44 11.77 1.25
N PHE A 111 1.16 10.50 0.94
CA PHE A 111 1.55 9.87 -0.32
C PHE A 111 0.35 9.26 -1.01
N TRP A 112 0.40 9.21 -2.33
CA TRP A 112 -0.55 8.49 -3.15
C TRP A 112 0.14 7.30 -3.79
N LEU A 113 -0.20 6.11 -3.28
CA LEU A 113 0.36 4.83 -3.69
C LEU A 113 -0.69 4.04 -4.44
N TYR A 114 -0.27 3.17 -5.34
CA TYR A 114 -1.18 2.17 -5.88
C TYR A 114 -0.53 0.80 -5.97
N ARG A 115 -1.38 -0.20 -5.88
CA ARG A 115 -1.08 -1.57 -6.20
C ARG A 115 -1.60 -1.85 -7.61
N ASP A 116 -0.75 -2.37 -8.48
CA ASP A 116 -1.08 -2.70 -9.86
C ASP A 116 -1.40 -4.19 -9.96
N GLY A 117 -2.65 -4.51 -10.29
CA GLY A 117 -3.17 -5.86 -10.33
C GLY A 117 -3.88 -6.30 -9.05
N LEU A 118 -4.75 -7.29 -9.19
CA LEU A 118 -5.49 -7.91 -8.09
C LEU A 118 -4.89 -9.26 -7.75
N TYR A 119 -4.59 -9.46 -6.47
CA TYR A 119 -4.01 -10.71 -5.98
C TYR A 119 -4.91 -11.89 -6.31
N GLU A 120 -4.36 -12.92 -6.97
CA GLU A 120 -5.05 -14.17 -7.34
C GLU A 120 -6.36 -14.01 -8.12
N ARG A 121 -6.70 -12.79 -8.55
CA ARG A 121 -7.95 -12.49 -9.26
C ARG A 121 -7.75 -12.02 -10.69
N GLU A 122 -6.53 -11.71 -11.06
CA GLU A 122 -6.16 -11.29 -12.41
C GLU A 122 -5.05 -12.17 -12.97
N THR A 123 -5.07 -12.34 -14.27
CA THR A 123 -4.00 -12.98 -15.02
C THR A 123 -3.49 -12.01 -16.08
N TYR A 124 -2.21 -12.13 -16.44
CA TYR A 124 -1.67 -11.37 -17.55
C TYR A 124 -2.33 -11.82 -18.86
N PRO A 125 -2.96 -10.90 -19.64
CA PRO A 125 -3.67 -11.27 -20.87
C PRO A 125 -2.80 -12.00 -21.91
N GLN A 126 -1.49 -11.71 -21.91
CA GLN A 126 -0.54 -12.27 -22.86
C GLN A 126 -0.07 -13.67 -22.49
N THR A 127 0.05 -14.00 -21.22
CA THR A 127 0.63 -15.28 -20.75
C THR A 127 -0.36 -16.18 -20.02
N GLY A 128 -1.48 -15.61 -19.52
CA GLY A 128 -2.43 -16.33 -18.66
C GLY A 128 -1.89 -16.65 -17.26
N GLU A 129 -0.70 -16.15 -16.91
CA GLU A 129 -0.11 -16.33 -15.60
C GLU A 129 -0.79 -15.44 -14.55
N PRO A 130 -0.86 -15.89 -13.26
CA PRO A 130 -1.37 -15.05 -12.19
C PRO A 130 -0.57 -13.76 -12.05
N VAL A 131 -1.27 -12.64 -11.88
CA VAL A 131 -0.64 -11.35 -11.64
C VAL A 131 0.01 -11.33 -10.26
N GLN A 132 1.27 -10.93 -10.21
CA GLN A 132 1.97 -10.59 -8.98
C GLN A 132 1.86 -9.07 -8.78
N PRO A 133 1.00 -8.60 -7.85
CA PRO A 133 0.77 -7.17 -7.68
C PRO A 133 2.06 -6.43 -7.31
N GLY A 134 2.37 -5.38 -8.06
CA GLY A 134 3.45 -4.44 -7.74
C GLY A 134 2.90 -3.20 -7.06
N TRP A 135 3.75 -2.52 -6.29
CA TRP A 135 3.40 -1.27 -5.64
C TRP A 135 4.18 -0.10 -6.25
N PHE A 136 3.51 1.03 -6.37
CA PHE A 136 4.07 2.22 -7.01
C PHE A 136 3.71 3.48 -6.25
N MET A 137 4.70 4.38 -6.16
CA MET A 137 4.51 5.75 -5.72
C MET A 137 4.06 6.59 -6.93
N HIS A 138 2.91 7.24 -6.84
CA HIS A 138 2.36 8.03 -7.95
C HIS A 138 2.26 9.52 -7.65
N GLY A 139 2.18 9.92 -6.39
CA GLY A 139 2.10 11.33 -6.06
C GLY A 139 2.27 11.67 -4.59
N LEU A 140 2.35 12.97 -4.35
CA LEU A 140 2.50 13.55 -3.02
C LEU A 140 1.36 14.53 -2.76
N PHE A 141 0.78 14.44 -1.58
CA PHE A 141 -0.09 15.49 -1.04
C PHE A 141 0.76 16.52 -0.29
N ALA A 142 0.27 17.72 -0.16
CA ALA A 142 0.96 18.74 0.64
C ALA A 142 0.86 18.42 2.14
#